data_da698658eb1ade61b72ca3a20cea783f
#
_entry.id   da698658eb1ade61b72ca3a20cea783f
#
_cell.length_a   1.000
_cell.length_b   1.000
_cell.length_c   1.000
_cell.angle_alpha   90.00
_cell.angle_beta   90.00
_cell.angle_gamma   90.00
#
_symmetry.space_group_name_H-M   'P 1'
#
loop_
_entity.id
_entity.type
_entity.pdbx_description
1 polymer ?
#
loop_
_entity_poly.entity_id
_entity_poly.type
_entity_poly.pdbx_seq_one_letter_code
_entity_poly.pdbx_strand_id
1 'polypeptide(L)'
;MEPPEPAPTRAWLVRGNNVNGDDLVPTWLARGTVSLAASKLREVHEGMSREELKPVVDADYAHTSYAAKAEKLDEFHAFLSKMQLGDLVATLSQGHLFLGTITGPASYHLSSDERSNLRREVEWVGSKDGYNYDNIPDLRSRLQVQGDVLDLTQQIETLHALLEGISNGPNKLVAVEEVVLRDATAELAQSLHVSQDWLQLCVDLLNDRPQLIFYGPPGTGKTYIAQHLAEHVAGDNVRLVQFHPAYSYEDFFEGYRPVPSGGFELRPGPMRKIVDQALDNPTVPHVLIIDEINRGNLAKVFGELYFLLEYRDKNVDLLYASDDDKGFTLPRNVYIIGTMNTADRSIALVDAAMRRRFAFLSLHPSELPTSGVLRSWLGVQGHPARIADLLDELNARIENDDFKIGPSYFMRPAVHQPGGLERTWGTSILPLLEEHHYGELTAAEVKARYGLPAIVSRVDRVPADDPDQDMGDAPADAG
;
A
#
# COMPACT_ATOMS: atom_id res chain seq x y z
N MET A 1 0.97 -26.47 42.26
CA MET A 1 1.77 -26.14 41.07
C MET A 1 1.96 -27.44 40.35
N GLU A 2 1.18 -27.68 39.30
CA GLU A 2 1.39 -28.82 38.41
C GLU A 2 2.78 -28.67 37.76
N PRO A 3 3.51 -29.76 37.54
CA PRO A 3 4.77 -29.70 36.85
C PRO A 3 4.53 -29.11 35.45
N PRO A 4 5.44 -28.29 34.92
CA PRO A 4 5.32 -27.78 33.56
C PRO A 4 5.22 -28.96 32.59
N GLU A 5 4.25 -28.90 31.66
CA GLU A 5 4.13 -29.89 30.58
C GLU A 5 5.47 -30.04 29.87
N PRO A 6 5.87 -31.27 29.54
CA PRO A 6 7.11 -31.48 28.77
C PRO A 6 7.02 -30.74 27.44
N ALA A 7 8.07 -30.00 27.10
CA ALA A 7 8.15 -29.29 25.83
C ALA A 7 7.91 -30.26 24.69
N PRO A 8 7.16 -29.88 23.63
CA PRO A 8 6.88 -30.75 22.50
C PRO A 8 8.18 -31.18 21.80
N THR A 9 8.26 -32.46 21.47
CA THR A 9 9.47 -33.03 20.88
C THR A 9 9.57 -32.88 19.39
N ARG A 10 8.44 -32.61 18.70
CA ARG A 10 8.35 -32.41 17.26
C ARG A 10 7.34 -31.34 16.90
N ALA A 11 7.47 -30.86 15.64
CA ALA A 11 6.51 -29.93 15.08
C ALA A 11 6.13 -30.35 13.65
N TRP A 12 4.85 -30.15 13.31
CA TRP A 12 4.26 -30.61 12.06
C TRP A 12 3.43 -29.53 11.40
N LEU A 13 3.50 -29.38 10.08
CA LEU A 13 2.50 -28.66 9.31
C LEU A 13 1.45 -29.64 8.80
N VAL A 14 0.18 -29.30 8.96
CA VAL A 14 -0.95 -29.95 8.32
C VAL A 14 -1.76 -28.92 7.57
N ARG A 15 -1.90 -29.08 6.25
CA ARG A 15 -2.58 -28.12 5.39
C ARG A 15 -4.07 -28.37 5.37
N GLY A 16 -4.84 -27.32 5.65
CA GLY A 16 -6.30 -27.33 5.58
C GLY A 16 -6.88 -26.22 4.72
N ASN A 17 -6.04 -25.32 4.21
CA ASN A 17 -6.46 -24.11 3.52
C ASN A 17 -6.90 -24.33 2.05
N ASN A 18 -6.70 -25.53 1.49
CA ASN A 18 -7.18 -25.88 0.15
C ASN A 18 -7.45 -27.38 0.04
N VAL A 19 -8.46 -27.87 0.75
CA VAL A 19 -8.88 -29.27 0.65
C VAL A 19 -10.04 -29.37 -0.33
N ASN A 20 -9.76 -29.80 -1.57
CA ASN A 20 -10.74 -29.82 -2.68
C ASN A 20 -11.44 -28.45 -2.91
N GLY A 21 -10.69 -27.36 -2.76
CA GLY A 21 -11.17 -25.99 -2.97
C GLY A 21 -11.75 -25.27 -1.76
N ASP A 22 -11.82 -25.94 -0.58
CA ASP A 22 -12.32 -25.32 0.65
C ASP A 22 -11.22 -25.16 1.69
N ASP A 23 -11.33 -24.09 2.49
CA ASP A 23 -10.51 -23.87 3.67
C ASP A 23 -11.18 -24.47 4.91
N LEU A 24 -10.62 -25.57 5.44
CA LEU A 24 -11.12 -26.28 6.62
C LEU A 24 -10.58 -25.70 7.92
N VAL A 25 -9.57 -24.83 7.88
CA VAL A 25 -8.90 -24.30 9.08
C VAL A 25 -9.85 -23.58 10.02
N PRO A 26 -10.78 -22.71 9.59
CA PRO A 26 -11.74 -22.10 10.51
C PRO A 26 -12.58 -23.14 11.29
N THR A 27 -12.92 -24.26 10.64
CA THR A 27 -13.64 -25.36 11.29
C THR A 27 -12.75 -26.11 12.28
N TRP A 28 -11.47 -26.30 11.96
CA TRP A 28 -10.48 -26.93 12.86
C TRP A 28 -10.27 -26.10 14.13
N LEU A 29 -10.09 -24.80 13.98
CA LEU A 29 -9.92 -23.88 15.10
C LEU A 29 -11.15 -23.89 16.04
N ALA A 30 -12.36 -23.91 15.46
CA ALA A 30 -13.60 -23.92 16.23
C ALA A 30 -13.87 -25.25 16.95
N ARG A 31 -13.41 -26.38 16.39
CA ARG A 31 -13.68 -27.73 16.93
C ARG A 31 -12.53 -28.31 17.73
N GLY A 32 -11.38 -27.65 17.79
CA GLY A 32 -10.20 -28.21 18.45
C GLY A 32 -9.68 -29.47 17.75
N THR A 33 -9.62 -29.47 16.42
CA THR A 33 -9.21 -30.65 15.64
C THR A 33 -8.29 -30.25 14.50
N VAL A 34 -7.54 -31.22 13.99
CA VAL A 34 -6.87 -31.18 12.69
C VAL A 34 -7.25 -32.43 11.89
N SER A 35 -7.37 -32.32 10.59
CA SER A 35 -7.75 -33.45 9.76
C SER A 35 -6.92 -33.55 8.47
N LEU A 36 -6.83 -34.77 7.95
CA LEU A 36 -6.21 -35.06 6.65
C LEU A 36 -7.24 -35.74 5.74
N ALA A 37 -7.30 -35.28 4.48
CA ALA A 37 -8.17 -35.86 3.48
C ALA A 37 -7.65 -37.26 3.09
N ALA A 38 -8.43 -38.27 3.38
CA ALA A 38 -8.15 -39.67 3.07
C ALA A 38 -9.36 -40.34 2.42
N SER A 39 -9.92 -39.68 1.37
CA SER A 39 -11.23 -39.99 0.79
C SER A 39 -11.37 -41.44 0.28
N LYS A 40 -10.28 -42.03 -0.15
CA LYS A 40 -10.27 -43.41 -0.69
C LYS A 40 -9.68 -44.42 0.29
N LEU A 41 -9.12 -43.96 1.41
CA LEU A 41 -8.49 -44.81 2.38
C LEU A 41 -9.57 -45.55 3.17
N ARG A 42 -9.44 -46.88 3.22
CA ARG A 42 -10.24 -47.73 4.13
C ARG A 42 -9.91 -47.40 5.58
N GLU A 43 -10.70 -47.93 6.49
CA GLU A 43 -10.43 -47.81 7.91
C GLU A 43 -9.00 -48.29 8.29
N VAL A 44 -8.28 -47.40 8.95
CA VAL A 44 -6.92 -47.63 9.45
C VAL A 44 -6.83 -47.14 10.89
N HIS A 45 -5.82 -47.63 11.62
CA HIS A 45 -5.63 -47.29 13.03
C HIS A 45 -4.29 -46.59 13.28
N GLU A 46 -4.21 -45.88 14.38
CA GLU A 46 -2.99 -45.24 14.85
C GLU A 46 -1.87 -46.25 15.07
N GLY A 47 -0.63 -45.84 14.81
CA GLY A 47 0.57 -46.65 15.01
C GLY A 47 0.90 -47.67 13.91
N MET A 48 0.14 -47.70 12.82
CA MET A 48 0.51 -48.55 11.66
C MET A 48 1.87 -48.14 11.09
N SER A 49 2.73 -49.12 10.91
CA SER A 49 4.03 -48.92 10.27
C SER A 49 3.88 -48.57 8.78
N ARG A 50 4.90 -47.97 8.20
CA ARG A 50 4.92 -47.65 6.76
C ARG A 50 4.77 -48.91 5.89
N GLU A 51 5.28 -50.06 6.38
CA GLU A 51 5.19 -51.35 5.70
C GLU A 51 3.75 -51.90 5.72
N GLU A 52 3.02 -51.72 6.81
CA GLU A 52 1.61 -52.13 6.94
C GLU A 52 0.66 -51.20 6.15
N LEU A 53 0.96 -49.91 6.07
CA LEU A 53 0.17 -48.93 5.29
C LEU A 53 0.37 -49.07 3.80
N LYS A 54 1.56 -49.50 3.34
CA LYS A 54 1.90 -49.55 1.92
C LYS A 54 0.92 -50.40 1.08
N PRO A 55 0.58 -51.63 1.43
CA PRO A 55 -0.38 -52.42 0.63
C PRO A 55 -1.80 -51.82 0.66
N VAL A 56 -2.18 -51.14 1.74
CA VAL A 56 -3.48 -50.46 1.83
C VAL A 56 -3.54 -49.28 0.86
N VAL A 57 -2.52 -48.41 0.86
CA VAL A 57 -2.43 -47.27 -0.06
C VAL A 57 -2.30 -47.75 -1.52
N ASP A 58 -1.50 -48.77 -1.79
CA ASP A 58 -1.36 -49.32 -3.15
C ASP A 58 -2.67 -49.85 -3.72
N ALA A 59 -3.54 -50.41 -2.88
CA ALA A 59 -4.85 -50.93 -3.28
C ALA A 59 -5.92 -49.80 -3.39
N ASP A 60 -6.01 -48.94 -2.39
CA ASP A 60 -7.07 -47.92 -2.31
C ASP A 60 -6.83 -46.75 -3.27
N TYR A 61 -5.57 -46.48 -3.62
CA TYR A 61 -5.17 -45.44 -4.59
C TYR A 61 -4.62 -46.07 -5.89
N ALA A 62 -5.15 -47.23 -6.33
CA ALA A 62 -4.66 -47.97 -7.48
C ALA A 62 -4.53 -47.16 -8.78
N HIS A 63 -5.40 -46.15 -8.95
CA HIS A 63 -5.47 -45.30 -10.15
C HIS A 63 -4.55 -44.08 -10.13
N THR A 64 -3.77 -43.86 -9.06
CA THR A 64 -2.83 -42.74 -8.96
C THR A 64 -1.42 -43.15 -9.39
N SER A 65 -0.59 -42.16 -9.75
CA SER A 65 0.81 -42.42 -10.12
C SER A 65 1.63 -43.01 -8.97
N TYR A 66 2.73 -43.66 -9.27
CA TYR A 66 3.63 -44.25 -8.25
C TYR A 66 4.16 -43.16 -7.29
N ALA A 67 4.54 -41.98 -7.83
CA ALA A 67 5.01 -40.84 -7.01
C ALA A 67 3.92 -40.34 -6.06
N ALA A 68 2.70 -40.14 -6.55
CA ALA A 68 1.58 -39.67 -5.70
C ALA A 68 1.18 -40.71 -4.62
N LYS A 69 1.33 -42.03 -4.89
CA LYS A 69 1.12 -43.06 -3.87
C LYS A 69 2.19 -43.00 -2.78
N ALA A 70 3.45 -42.81 -3.18
CA ALA A 70 4.57 -42.69 -2.24
C ALA A 70 4.40 -41.46 -1.32
N GLU A 71 4.00 -40.32 -1.87
CA GLU A 71 3.70 -39.10 -1.13
C GLU A 71 2.55 -39.32 -0.12
N LYS A 72 1.41 -39.85 -0.56
CA LYS A 72 0.29 -40.20 0.33
C LYS A 72 0.65 -41.19 1.41
N LEU A 73 1.46 -42.20 1.10
CA LEU A 73 1.94 -43.17 2.08
C LEU A 73 2.76 -42.46 3.17
N ASP A 74 3.64 -41.55 2.79
CA ASP A 74 4.46 -40.78 3.75
C ASP A 74 3.64 -39.82 4.60
N GLU A 75 2.63 -39.14 4.01
CA GLU A 75 1.70 -38.28 4.71
C GLU A 75 0.82 -39.04 5.72
N PHE A 76 0.21 -40.17 5.28
CA PHE A 76 -0.61 -40.99 6.18
C PHE A 76 0.23 -41.60 7.32
N HIS A 77 1.43 -42.11 7.00
CA HIS A 77 2.33 -42.60 8.03
C HIS A 77 2.79 -41.53 9.00
N ALA A 78 3.06 -40.30 8.52
CA ALA A 78 3.37 -39.16 9.38
C ALA A 78 2.20 -38.82 10.32
N PHE A 79 1.00 -38.72 9.79
CA PHE A 79 -0.20 -38.37 10.54
C PHE A 79 -0.62 -39.44 11.52
N LEU A 80 -0.56 -40.73 11.16
CA LEU A 80 -1.01 -41.86 11.98
C LEU A 80 0.03 -42.32 13.02
N SER A 81 1.33 -42.18 12.71
CA SER A 81 2.34 -42.91 13.48
C SER A 81 3.53 -42.09 13.92
N LYS A 82 3.89 -41.00 13.22
CA LYS A 82 5.01 -40.15 13.63
C LYS A 82 4.59 -39.01 14.54
N MET A 83 3.41 -38.43 14.32
CA MET A 83 2.83 -37.42 15.21
C MET A 83 2.43 -38.05 16.52
N GLN A 84 2.82 -37.45 17.62
CA GLN A 84 2.56 -37.93 18.98
C GLN A 84 1.81 -36.87 19.83
N LEU A 85 1.24 -37.32 20.92
CA LEU A 85 0.66 -36.44 21.91
C LEU A 85 1.73 -35.46 22.45
N GLY A 86 1.40 -34.19 22.53
CA GLY A 86 2.30 -33.13 22.95
C GLY A 86 3.13 -32.51 21.80
N ASP A 87 3.12 -33.06 20.57
CA ASP A 87 3.76 -32.45 19.44
C ASP A 87 3.05 -31.13 19.04
N LEU A 88 3.81 -30.14 18.56
CA LEU A 88 3.25 -28.96 17.95
C LEU A 88 2.66 -29.27 16.57
N VAL A 89 1.50 -28.72 16.29
CA VAL A 89 0.91 -28.71 14.96
C VAL A 89 0.70 -27.28 14.51
N ALA A 90 1.07 -27.03 13.26
CA ALA A 90 0.89 -25.77 12.56
C ALA A 90 -0.09 -25.95 11.41
N THR A 91 -0.88 -24.93 11.09
CA THR A 91 -1.69 -24.86 9.88
C THR A 91 -1.73 -23.45 9.33
N LEU A 92 -2.11 -23.32 8.05
CA LEU A 92 -2.14 -22.03 7.33
C LEU A 92 -3.55 -21.73 6.87
N SER A 93 -4.03 -20.52 7.11
CA SER A 93 -5.25 -19.97 6.52
C SER A 93 -5.12 -18.48 6.30
N GLN A 94 -5.58 -18.00 5.15
CA GLN A 94 -5.60 -16.56 4.79
C GLN A 94 -4.27 -15.83 5.02
N GLY A 95 -3.13 -16.50 4.78
CA GLY A 95 -1.81 -15.90 4.97
C GLY A 95 -1.29 -15.90 6.42
N HIS A 96 -2.03 -16.50 7.37
CA HIS A 96 -1.64 -16.59 8.77
C HIS A 96 -1.31 -18.02 9.17
N LEU A 97 -0.39 -18.17 10.12
CA LEU A 97 0.00 -19.43 10.74
C LEU A 97 -0.73 -19.61 12.07
N PHE A 98 -1.41 -20.73 12.25
CA PHE A 98 -2.04 -21.11 13.50
C PHE A 98 -1.26 -22.24 14.12
N LEU A 99 -1.08 -22.19 15.43
CA LEU A 99 -0.31 -23.18 16.20
C LEU A 99 -1.19 -23.84 17.23
N GLY A 100 -0.96 -25.12 17.46
CA GLY A 100 -1.65 -25.88 18.48
C GLY A 100 -0.81 -27.04 18.97
N THR A 101 -1.28 -27.72 20.01
CA THR A 101 -0.66 -28.93 20.56
C THR A 101 -1.58 -30.11 20.33
N ILE A 102 -1.04 -31.25 19.88
CA ILE A 102 -1.79 -32.47 19.69
C ILE A 102 -2.17 -33.06 21.05
N THR A 103 -3.48 -33.18 21.31
CA THR A 103 -4.04 -33.63 22.58
C THR A 103 -4.71 -35.01 22.49
N GLY A 104 -4.96 -35.49 21.26
CA GLY A 104 -5.62 -36.78 21.07
C GLY A 104 -4.93 -37.70 20.04
N PRO A 105 -5.24 -39.02 20.10
CA PRO A 105 -4.72 -39.97 19.14
C PRO A 105 -5.28 -39.76 17.74
N ALA A 106 -4.64 -40.35 16.73
CA ALA A 106 -5.19 -40.39 15.40
C ALA A 106 -6.41 -41.32 15.34
N SER A 107 -7.48 -40.85 14.70
CA SER A 107 -8.72 -41.60 14.54
C SER A 107 -9.19 -41.55 13.09
N TYR A 108 -9.82 -42.65 12.63
CA TYR A 108 -10.45 -42.70 11.33
C TYR A 108 -11.96 -42.48 11.48
N HIS A 109 -12.52 -41.58 10.67
CA HIS A 109 -13.95 -41.30 10.60
C HIS A 109 -14.39 -41.20 9.16
N LEU A 110 -15.38 -41.95 8.75
CA LEU A 110 -15.96 -41.77 7.43
C LEU A 110 -16.74 -40.45 7.45
N SER A 111 -16.14 -39.40 6.87
CA SER A 111 -16.80 -38.11 6.77
C SER A 111 -17.72 -38.06 5.55
N SER A 112 -18.87 -37.38 5.69
CA SER A 112 -19.87 -37.25 4.63
C SER A 112 -19.35 -36.45 3.42
N ASP A 113 -18.31 -35.66 3.62
CA ASP A 113 -17.66 -34.81 2.61
C ASP A 113 -16.34 -35.38 2.08
N GLU A 114 -15.90 -36.53 2.60
CA GLU A 114 -14.63 -37.21 2.26
C GLU A 114 -13.37 -36.38 2.49
N ARG A 115 -13.47 -35.27 3.22
CA ARG A 115 -12.36 -34.27 3.37
C ARG A 115 -11.64 -34.38 4.71
N SER A 116 -12.17 -35.16 5.64
CA SER A 116 -11.70 -35.18 7.04
C SER A 116 -11.71 -36.59 7.62
N ASN A 117 -11.26 -37.59 6.86
CA ASN A 117 -11.37 -38.97 7.30
C ASN A 117 -10.35 -39.33 8.38
N LEU A 118 -9.16 -38.78 8.35
CA LEU A 118 -8.21 -38.90 9.45
C LEU A 118 -8.27 -37.65 10.31
N ARG A 119 -8.37 -37.82 11.64
CA ARG A 119 -8.51 -36.70 12.58
C ARG A 119 -7.63 -36.90 13.80
N ARG A 120 -7.18 -35.76 14.37
CA ARG A 120 -6.57 -35.66 15.71
C ARG A 120 -7.17 -34.49 16.47
N GLU A 121 -7.28 -34.62 17.77
CA GLU A 121 -7.63 -33.52 18.66
C GLU A 121 -6.43 -32.61 18.84
N VAL A 122 -6.68 -31.31 18.86
CA VAL A 122 -5.67 -30.26 18.97
C VAL A 122 -6.18 -29.16 19.88
N GLU A 123 -5.38 -28.77 20.84
CA GLU A 123 -5.56 -27.54 21.57
C GLU A 123 -4.85 -26.41 20.83
N TRP A 124 -5.65 -25.56 20.17
CA TRP A 124 -5.11 -24.41 19.46
C TRP A 124 -4.72 -23.32 20.44
N VAL A 125 -3.46 -22.85 20.36
CA VAL A 125 -2.85 -21.92 21.33
C VAL A 125 -2.36 -20.67 20.64
N GLY A 126 -2.22 -19.56 21.39
CA GLY A 126 -1.68 -18.31 20.92
C GLY A 126 -2.72 -17.37 20.32
N SER A 127 -2.35 -16.65 19.26
CA SER A 127 -3.20 -15.61 18.66
C SER A 127 -4.42 -16.21 17.97
N LYS A 128 -5.61 -15.65 18.24
CA LYS A 128 -6.87 -16.02 17.55
C LYS A 128 -6.86 -15.62 16.06
N ASP A 129 -6.07 -14.61 15.71
CA ASP A 129 -5.93 -14.10 14.36
C ASP A 129 -4.76 -14.78 13.63
N GLY A 130 -4.06 -15.71 14.29
CA GLY A 130 -2.87 -16.40 13.80
C GLY A 130 -1.61 -15.54 13.93
N TYR A 131 -0.51 -16.09 13.42
CA TYR A 131 0.81 -15.45 13.42
C TYR A 131 1.22 -15.12 11.99
N ASN A 132 1.76 -13.92 11.79
CA ASN A 132 2.43 -13.60 10.55
C ASN A 132 3.83 -14.24 10.56
N TYR A 133 4.17 -14.96 9.48
CA TYR A 133 5.45 -15.66 9.32
C TYR A 133 6.28 -15.16 8.15
N ASP A 134 5.84 -14.10 7.46
CA ASP A 134 6.50 -13.56 6.27
C ASP A 134 7.93 -13.08 6.54
N ASN A 135 8.16 -12.59 7.76
CA ASN A 135 9.46 -12.08 8.20
C ASN A 135 10.37 -13.15 8.83
N ILE A 136 10.03 -14.44 8.69
CA ILE A 136 10.82 -15.56 9.20
C ILE A 136 11.28 -16.40 7.99
N PRO A 137 12.43 -16.08 7.35
CA PRO A 137 12.83 -16.68 6.08
C PRO A 137 12.91 -18.23 6.11
N ASP A 138 13.47 -18.79 7.19
CA ASP A 138 13.62 -20.23 7.34
C ASP A 138 12.26 -20.93 7.49
N LEU A 139 11.35 -20.35 8.25
CA LEU A 139 9.99 -20.88 8.42
C LEU A 139 9.19 -20.73 7.12
N ARG A 140 9.23 -19.52 6.53
CA ARG A 140 8.55 -19.23 5.26
C ARG A 140 8.99 -20.17 4.14
N SER A 141 10.29 -20.40 3.98
CA SER A 141 10.81 -21.30 2.95
C SER A 141 10.32 -22.74 3.14
N ARG A 142 10.24 -23.21 4.39
CA ARG A 142 9.75 -24.54 4.71
C ARG A 142 8.24 -24.68 4.53
N LEU A 143 7.47 -23.63 4.85
CA LEU A 143 6.02 -23.60 4.67
C LEU A 143 5.60 -23.55 3.18
N GLN A 144 6.48 -23.20 2.26
CA GLN A 144 6.22 -23.20 0.80
C GLN A 144 6.47 -24.55 0.14
N VAL A 145 7.11 -25.51 0.80
CA VAL A 145 7.31 -26.87 0.27
C VAL A 145 5.96 -27.54 0.06
N GLN A 146 5.76 -28.21 -1.07
CA GLN A 146 4.53 -28.96 -1.36
C GLN A 146 4.36 -30.15 -0.41
N GLY A 147 3.11 -30.54 -0.16
CA GLY A 147 2.70 -31.67 0.68
C GLY A 147 1.65 -31.25 1.71
N ASP A 148 0.74 -32.15 2.04
CA ASP A 148 -0.33 -31.90 3.02
C ASP A 148 0.15 -32.04 4.46
N VAL A 149 1.22 -32.84 4.69
CA VAL A 149 1.87 -33.03 5.99
C VAL A 149 3.37 -32.88 5.86
N LEU A 150 3.95 -31.89 6.59
CA LEU A 150 5.39 -31.63 6.58
C LEU A 150 5.97 -31.65 8.00
N ASP A 151 7.19 -32.15 8.12
CA ASP A 151 7.97 -32.10 9.36
C ASP A 151 8.60 -30.70 9.52
N LEU A 152 8.22 -29.98 10.59
CA LEU A 152 8.74 -28.68 10.99
C LEU A 152 9.64 -28.74 12.23
N THR A 153 10.11 -29.94 12.60
CA THR A 153 10.90 -30.11 13.86
C THR A 153 12.17 -29.26 13.86
N GLN A 154 12.78 -29.00 12.71
CA GLN A 154 13.93 -28.11 12.60
C GLN A 154 13.60 -26.64 12.92
N GLN A 155 12.35 -26.26 12.81
CA GLN A 155 11.83 -24.91 13.09
C GLN A 155 11.18 -24.80 14.47
N ILE A 156 11.28 -25.83 15.31
CA ILE A 156 10.55 -25.92 16.57
C ILE A 156 10.87 -24.76 17.54
N GLU A 157 12.12 -24.32 17.63
CA GLU A 157 12.52 -23.18 18.45
C GLU A 157 11.87 -21.88 17.96
N THR A 158 11.76 -21.70 16.64
CA THR A 158 11.08 -20.57 16.02
C THR A 158 9.58 -20.59 16.33
N LEU A 159 8.95 -21.78 16.27
CA LEU A 159 7.53 -21.93 16.58
C LEU A 159 7.24 -21.69 18.07
N HIS A 160 8.12 -22.13 18.98
CA HIS A 160 8.04 -21.80 20.40
C HIS A 160 8.20 -20.30 20.65
N ALA A 161 9.17 -19.64 20.01
CA ALA A 161 9.35 -18.21 20.12
C ALA A 161 8.11 -17.42 19.70
N LEU A 162 7.37 -17.92 18.67
CA LEU A 162 6.08 -17.36 18.28
C LEU A 162 5.02 -17.52 19.38
N LEU A 163 4.94 -18.69 20.01
CA LEU A 163 3.97 -18.97 21.09
C LEU A 163 4.25 -18.16 22.35
N GLU A 164 5.52 -18.01 22.70
CA GLU A 164 5.93 -17.32 23.93
C GLU A 164 5.94 -15.79 23.77
N GLY A 165 5.76 -15.26 22.56
CA GLY A 165 5.89 -13.84 22.27
C GLY A 165 7.30 -13.30 22.56
N ILE A 166 8.29 -14.20 22.74
CA ILE A 166 9.68 -13.87 23.09
C ILE A 166 10.52 -13.91 21.84
N SER A 167 10.88 -12.74 21.36
CA SER A 167 11.89 -12.57 20.31
C SER A 167 13.27 -12.41 20.96
N ASN A 168 13.94 -13.52 21.30
CA ASN A 168 15.34 -13.54 21.73
C ASN A 168 16.22 -14.20 20.65
N GLY A 169 16.50 -13.48 19.60
CA GLY A 169 17.48 -13.85 18.57
C GLY A 169 17.79 -12.65 17.69
N PRO A 170 18.86 -12.65 16.87
CA PRO A 170 19.19 -11.52 16.01
C PRO A 170 18.13 -11.17 14.94
N ASN A 171 17.06 -11.95 14.85
CA ASN A 171 15.83 -11.58 14.15
C ASN A 171 14.73 -11.40 15.19
N LYS A 172 14.60 -10.18 15.69
CA LYS A 172 13.43 -9.72 16.43
C LYS A 172 12.18 -10.09 15.61
N LEU A 173 11.40 -11.08 16.08
CA LEU A 173 10.00 -11.23 15.68
C LEU A 173 9.27 -10.01 16.21
N VAL A 174 9.33 -8.95 15.45
CA VAL A 174 8.42 -7.84 15.64
C VAL A 174 7.07 -8.43 15.25
N ALA A 175 6.14 -8.59 16.22
CA ALA A 175 4.75 -8.41 15.86
C ALA A 175 4.77 -7.23 14.89
N VAL A 176 4.32 -7.40 13.65
CA VAL A 176 4.27 -6.28 12.74
C VAL A 176 3.31 -5.32 13.41
N GLU A 177 3.85 -4.43 14.26
CA GLU A 177 3.16 -3.21 14.62
C GLU A 177 2.77 -2.63 13.28
N GLU A 178 1.48 -2.60 13.00
CA GLU A 178 1.00 -1.91 11.82
C GLU A 178 1.73 -0.58 11.80
N VAL A 179 2.43 -0.31 10.71
CA VAL A 179 3.16 0.96 10.59
C VAL A 179 2.10 2.05 10.61
N VAL A 180 1.89 2.62 11.79
CA VAL A 180 0.96 3.74 11.98
C VAL A 180 1.72 4.99 11.61
N LEU A 181 1.25 5.68 10.57
CA LEU A 181 1.81 6.96 10.17
C LEU A 181 1.57 7.99 11.29
N ARG A 182 2.51 8.92 11.43
CA ARG A 182 2.38 10.01 12.41
C ARG A 182 1.21 10.92 12.05
N ASP A 183 0.40 11.28 13.03
CA ASP A 183 -0.69 12.23 12.84
C ASP A 183 -0.18 13.59 12.35
N ALA A 184 -1.01 14.28 11.58
CA ALA A 184 -0.73 15.61 11.09
C ALA A 184 -0.61 16.62 12.27
N THR A 185 0.45 17.44 12.25
CA THR A 185 0.68 18.44 13.30
C THR A 185 0.22 19.83 12.89
N ALA A 186 -0.08 20.66 13.87
CA ALA A 186 -0.45 22.05 13.64
C ALA A 186 0.70 22.86 12.99
N GLU A 187 1.95 22.53 13.33
CA GLU A 187 3.15 23.15 12.75
C GLU A 187 3.26 22.86 11.26
N LEU A 188 3.03 21.60 10.85
CA LEU A 188 3.01 21.22 9.44
C LEU A 188 1.88 21.95 8.70
N ALA A 189 0.68 21.96 9.26
CA ALA A 189 -0.47 22.64 8.69
C ALA A 189 -0.21 24.14 8.48
N GLN A 190 0.37 24.80 9.47
CA GLN A 190 0.75 26.20 9.39
C GLN A 190 1.83 26.46 8.34
N SER A 191 2.84 25.60 8.25
CA SER A 191 3.92 25.74 7.25
C SER A 191 3.44 25.57 5.81
N LEU A 192 2.42 24.74 5.62
CA LEU A 192 1.79 24.48 4.31
C LEU A 192 0.60 25.40 4.01
N HIS A 193 0.19 26.23 4.96
CA HIS A 193 -0.96 27.14 4.86
C HIS A 193 -2.29 26.42 4.57
N VAL A 194 -2.46 25.21 5.08
CA VAL A 194 -3.67 24.38 4.95
C VAL A 194 -4.22 24.04 6.33
N SER A 195 -5.44 23.47 6.41
CA SER A 195 -5.97 23.02 7.70
C SER A 195 -5.32 21.71 8.16
N GLN A 196 -5.18 21.54 9.49
CA GLN A 196 -4.69 20.30 10.08
C GLN A 196 -5.62 19.13 9.77
N ASP A 197 -6.94 19.34 9.80
CA ASP A 197 -7.94 18.31 9.50
C ASP A 197 -7.78 17.76 8.07
N TRP A 198 -7.46 18.63 7.10
CA TRP A 198 -7.21 18.18 5.74
C TRP A 198 -5.91 17.39 5.60
N LEU A 199 -4.87 17.78 6.33
CA LEU A 199 -3.62 17.00 6.36
C LEU A 199 -3.83 15.65 7.07
N GLN A 200 -4.64 15.63 8.15
CA GLN A 200 -5.00 14.38 8.81
C GLN A 200 -5.77 13.46 7.87
N LEU A 201 -6.71 13.98 7.09
CA LEU A 201 -7.38 13.19 6.04
C LEU A 201 -6.39 12.57 5.06
N CYS A 202 -5.30 13.28 4.67
CA CYS A 202 -4.26 12.71 3.83
C CYS A 202 -3.54 11.53 4.51
N VAL A 203 -3.23 11.64 5.80
CA VAL A 203 -2.60 10.58 6.59
C VAL A 203 -3.55 9.38 6.73
N ASP A 204 -4.83 9.62 7.04
CA ASP A 204 -5.84 8.58 7.18
C ASP A 204 -6.04 7.80 5.87
N LEU A 205 -6.09 8.52 4.74
CA LEU A 205 -6.18 7.89 3.41
C LEU A 205 -4.94 7.04 3.08
N LEU A 206 -3.74 7.45 3.49
CA LEU A 206 -2.53 6.66 3.32
C LEU A 206 -2.50 5.43 4.24
N ASN A 207 -3.08 5.50 5.44
CA ASN A 207 -3.24 4.34 6.33
C ASN A 207 -4.26 3.34 5.75
N ASP A 208 -5.39 3.82 5.22
CA ASP A 208 -6.41 2.96 4.60
C ASP A 208 -5.90 2.34 3.29
N ARG A 209 -5.24 3.16 2.48
CA ARG A 209 -4.71 2.78 1.16
C ARG A 209 -3.35 3.45 0.95
N PRO A 210 -2.25 2.68 0.96
CA PRO A 210 -0.90 3.26 0.93
C PRO A 210 -0.50 3.88 -0.43
N GLN A 211 -1.47 4.40 -1.19
CA GLN A 211 -1.28 5.10 -2.46
C GLN A 211 -2.23 6.30 -2.59
N LEU A 212 -1.67 7.50 -2.76
CA LEU A 212 -2.37 8.76 -2.88
C LEU A 212 -1.92 9.54 -4.12
N ILE A 213 -2.81 10.21 -4.82
CA ILE A 213 -2.49 11.14 -5.91
C ILE A 213 -3.09 12.52 -5.61
N PHE A 214 -2.22 13.53 -5.56
CA PHE A 214 -2.64 14.93 -5.61
C PHE A 214 -2.77 15.38 -7.07
N TYR A 215 -3.93 15.88 -7.45
CA TYR A 215 -4.18 16.33 -8.82
C TYR A 215 -4.78 17.74 -8.86
N GLY A 216 -4.62 18.44 -9.97
CA GLY A 216 -5.16 19.78 -10.18
C GLY A 216 -4.31 20.64 -11.09
N PRO A 217 -4.70 21.89 -11.33
CA PRO A 217 -4.00 22.83 -12.18
C PRO A 217 -2.56 23.11 -11.75
N PRO A 218 -1.72 23.70 -12.62
CA PRO A 218 -0.35 24.05 -12.27
C PRO A 218 -0.29 25.16 -11.21
N GLY A 219 0.74 25.09 -10.36
CA GLY A 219 0.97 26.09 -9.33
C GLY A 219 0.11 25.96 -8.05
N THR A 220 -0.60 24.84 -7.86
CA THR A 220 -1.42 24.58 -6.65
C THR A 220 -0.64 23.99 -5.48
N GLY A 221 0.67 23.70 -5.65
CA GLY A 221 1.52 23.23 -4.58
C GLY A 221 1.57 21.70 -4.42
N LYS A 222 1.08 20.91 -5.37
CA LYS A 222 1.01 19.43 -5.30
C LYS A 222 2.32 18.77 -4.86
N THR A 223 3.39 19.02 -5.58
CA THR A 223 4.71 18.42 -5.30
C THR A 223 5.27 18.91 -3.96
N TYR A 224 5.03 20.18 -3.61
CA TYR A 224 5.47 20.77 -2.34
C TYR A 224 4.76 20.11 -1.14
N ILE A 225 3.45 19.96 -1.22
CA ILE A 225 2.64 19.28 -0.19
C ILE A 225 3.05 17.79 -0.11
N ALA A 226 3.21 17.11 -1.25
CA ALA A 226 3.63 15.71 -1.29
C ALA A 226 4.97 15.47 -0.59
N GLN A 227 5.97 16.35 -0.82
CA GLN A 227 7.28 16.27 -0.18
C GLN A 227 7.20 16.45 1.34
N HIS A 228 6.55 17.52 1.81
CA HIS A 228 6.48 17.79 3.25
C HIS A 228 5.61 16.77 4.01
N LEU A 229 4.53 16.27 3.40
CA LEU A 229 3.75 15.18 3.97
C LEU A 229 4.59 13.89 4.07
N ALA A 230 5.33 13.55 3.01
CA ALA A 230 6.20 12.38 3.00
C ALA A 230 7.31 12.48 4.05
N GLU A 231 7.98 13.64 4.16
CA GLU A 231 9.00 13.91 5.17
C GLU A 231 8.42 13.83 6.60
N HIS A 232 7.19 14.30 6.78
CA HIS A 232 6.51 14.24 8.08
C HIS A 232 6.25 12.78 8.51
N VAL A 233 5.74 11.93 7.60
CA VAL A 233 5.37 10.56 7.96
C VAL A 233 6.53 9.57 7.93
N ALA A 234 7.57 9.79 7.10
CA ALA A 234 8.66 8.84 6.88
C ALA A 234 10.07 9.40 7.22
N GLY A 235 10.20 10.66 7.62
CA GLY A 235 11.51 11.28 7.89
C GLY A 235 12.40 11.25 6.65
N ASP A 236 13.61 10.71 6.81
CA ASP A 236 14.60 10.61 5.71
C ASP A 236 14.32 9.47 4.72
N ASN A 237 13.33 8.62 4.98
CA ASN A 237 12.99 7.46 4.13
C ASN A 237 12.07 7.86 2.97
N VAL A 238 12.40 8.95 2.31
CA VAL A 238 11.66 9.50 1.18
C VAL A 238 12.52 9.46 -0.07
N ARG A 239 11.91 9.04 -1.18
CA ARG A 239 12.53 9.09 -2.51
C ARG A 239 11.59 9.76 -3.49
N LEU A 240 12.12 10.72 -4.26
CA LEU A 240 11.37 11.40 -5.31
C LEU A 240 11.87 10.97 -6.68
N VAL A 241 10.93 10.68 -7.57
CA VAL A 241 11.16 10.45 -9.00
C VAL A 241 10.20 11.29 -9.82
N GLN A 242 10.62 11.72 -11.00
CA GLN A 242 9.76 12.44 -11.94
C GLN A 242 9.54 11.60 -13.19
N PHE A 243 8.28 11.37 -13.54
CA PHE A 243 7.96 10.64 -14.76
C PHE A 243 8.03 11.54 -15.99
N HIS A 244 8.38 10.94 -17.11
CA HIS A 244 8.39 11.55 -18.42
C HIS A 244 7.98 10.51 -19.49
N PRO A 245 7.61 10.89 -20.72
CA PRO A 245 7.05 9.96 -21.70
C PRO A 245 7.93 8.77 -22.08
N ALA A 246 9.25 8.90 -21.91
CA ALA A 246 10.21 7.82 -22.18
C ALA A 246 10.55 6.98 -20.94
N TYR A 247 9.90 7.21 -19.79
CA TYR A 247 10.17 6.47 -18.56
C TYR A 247 9.66 5.03 -18.72
N SER A 248 10.51 4.05 -18.35
CA SER A 248 10.24 2.63 -18.57
C SER A 248 10.28 1.82 -17.26
N TYR A 249 9.90 0.56 -17.32
CA TYR A 249 10.04 -0.40 -16.23
C TYR A 249 11.48 -0.51 -15.76
N GLU A 250 12.42 -0.55 -16.74
CA GLU A 250 13.85 -0.67 -16.48
C GLU A 250 14.44 0.55 -15.79
N ASP A 251 13.81 1.72 -15.92
CA ASP A 251 14.21 2.95 -15.21
C ASP A 251 13.60 3.00 -13.82
N PHE A 252 12.40 2.45 -13.67
CA PHE A 252 11.61 2.54 -12.44
C PHE A 252 11.93 1.45 -11.45
N PHE A 253 11.93 0.20 -11.92
CA PHE A 253 12.09 -0.95 -11.04
C PHE A 253 13.49 -1.54 -11.11
N GLU A 254 13.84 -2.21 -12.20
CA GLU A 254 15.19 -2.74 -12.43
C GLU A 254 15.43 -3.03 -13.92
N GLY A 255 16.68 -2.92 -14.36
CA GLY A 255 17.01 -3.14 -15.76
C GLY A 255 18.49 -3.34 -16.01
N TYR A 256 18.81 -4.03 -17.09
CA TYR A 256 20.20 -4.24 -17.51
C TYR A 256 20.83 -2.93 -18.02
N ARG A 257 21.97 -2.58 -17.45
CA ARG A 257 22.76 -1.39 -17.83
C ARG A 257 24.17 -1.81 -18.28
N PRO A 258 24.71 -1.18 -19.32
CA PRO A 258 26.07 -1.46 -19.77
C PRO A 258 27.08 -1.08 -18.68
N VAL A 259 28.12 -1.89 -18.51
CA VAL A 259 29.23 -1.61 -17.60
C VAL A 259 30.51 -1.27 -18.34
N PRO A 260 31.41 -0.40 -17.81
CA PRO A 260 32.63 0.00 -18.47
C PRO A 260 33.60 -1.15 -18.77
N SER A 261 33.52 -2.24 -18.01
CA SER A 261 34.31 -3.47 -18.21
C SER A 261 33.81 -4.35 -19.37
N GLY A 262 32.74 -3.97 -20.03
CA GLY A 262 32.03 -4.76 -21.05
C GLY A 262 30.97 -5.66 -20.45
N GLY A 263 29.85 -5.86 -21.15
CA GLY A 263 28.69 -6.63 -20.71
C GLY A 263 27.60 -5.78 -20.09
N PHE A 264 26.67 -6.41 -19.40
CA PHE A 264 25.50 -5.79 -18.77
C PHE A 264 25.37 -6.24 -17.33
N GLU A 265 24.94 -5.34 -16.47
CA GLU A 265 24.63 -5.57 -15.06
C GLU A 265 23.18 -5.20 -14.79
N LEU A 266 22.45 -6.03 -14.06
CA LEU A 266 21.11 -5.69 -13.58
C LEU A 266 21.23 -4.66 -12.46
N ARG A 267 20.64 -3.48 -12.66
CA ARG A 267 20.67 -2.38 -11.68
C ARG A 267 19.28 -2.06 -11.18
N PRO A 268 19.14 -1.89 -9.85
CA PRO A 268 17.86 -1.51 -9.24
C PRO A 268 17.52 -0.06 -9.56
N GLY A 269 16.26 0.17 -9.95
CA GLY A 269 15.63 1.48 -10.08
C GLY A 269 15.18 2.05 -8.73
N PRO A 270 14.55 3.24 -8.71
CA PRO A 270 14.12 3.89 -7.48
C PRO A 270 13.08 3.10 -6.69
N MET A 271 12.14 2.43 -7.36
CA MET A 271 11.12 1.60 -6.70
C MET A 271 11.75 0.38 -6.03
N ARG A 272 12.64 -0.34 -6.71
CA ARG A 272 13.34 -1.49 -6.12
C ARG A 272 14.16 -1.06 -4.89
N LYS A 273 14.90 0.05 -5.00
CA LYS A 273 15.72 0.55 -3.90
C LYS A 273 14.92 0.90 -2.65
N ILE A 274 13.74 1.51 -2.80
CA ILE A 274 12.91 1.84 -1.64
C ILE A 274 12.26 0.60 -1.04
N VAL A 275 11.92 -0.39 -1.86
CA VAL A 275 11.42 -1.69 -1.38
C VAL A 275 12.50 -2.44 -0.61
N ASP A 276 13.72 -2.51 -1.12
CA ASP A 276 14.84 -3.17 -0.42
C ASP A 276 15.09 -2.49 0.96
N GLN A 277 15.08 -1.15 1.02
CA GLN A 277 15.18 -0.41 2.27
C GLN A 277 14.02 -0.66 3.25
N ALA A 278 12.80 -0.80 2.72
CA ALA A 278 11.61 -1.08 3.52
C ALA A 278 11.61 -2.51 4.08
N LEU A 279 12.16 -3.47 3.34
CA LEU A 279 12.35 -4.85 3.81
C LEU A 279 13.40 -4.92 4.93
N ASP A 280 14.46 -4.12 4.84
CA ASP A 280 15.48 -4.03 5.89
C ASP A 280 14.95 -3.35 7.18
N ASN A 281 13.89 -2.53 7.07
CA ASN A 281 13.30 -1.76 8.16
C ASN A 281 11.76 -1.86 8.16
N PRO A 282 11.19 -3.02 8.47
CA PRO A 282 9.76 -3.31 8.26
C PRO A 282 8.80 -2.49 9.15
N THR A 283 9.28 -1.91 10.24
CA THR A 283 8.48 -1.09 11.18
C THR A 283 8.52 0.42 10.86
N VAL A 284 9.28 0.81 9.84
CA VAL A 284 9.47 2.22 9.49
C VAL A 284 8.80 2.49 8.15
N PRO A 285 8.00 3.56 8.03
CA PRO A 285 7.38 3.93 6.76
C PRO A 285 8.43 4.43 5.76
N HIS A 286 8.26 4.07 4.50
CA HIS A 286 9.06 4.50 3.37
C HIS A 286 8.15 5.10 2.30
N VAL A 287 8.44 6.28 1.79
CA VAL A 287 7.56 6.98 0.83
C VAL A 287 8.27 7.20 -0.50
N LEU A 288 7.66 6.72 -1.58
CA LEU A 288 8.04 7.04 -2.94
C LEU A 288 7.12 8.14 -3.48
N ILE A 289 7.69 9.30 -3.79
CA ILE A 289 6.98 10.37 -4.48
C ILE A 289 7.20 10.20 -5.97
N ILE A 290 6.11 10.17 -6.74
CA ILE A 290 6.13 10.13 -8.21
C ILE A 290 5.54 11.43 -8.74
N ASP A 291 6.43 12.35 -9.12
CA ASP A 291 6.02 13.63 -9.70
C ASP A 291 5.64 13.45 -11.17
N GLU A 292 4.57 14.14 -11.62
CA GLU A 292 4.02 14.03 -12.97
C GLU A 292 3.67 12.57 -13.36
N ILE A 293 3.01 11.84 -12.44
CA ILE A 293 2.73 10.41 -12.58
C ILE A 293 2.00 10.06 -13.88
N ASN A 294 1.16 10.96 -14.41
CA ASN A 294 0.41 10.79 -15.64
C ASN A 294 1.25 10.99 -16.92
N ARG A 295 2.49 11.49 -16.84
CA ARG A 295 3.37 11.64 -18.01
C ARG A 295 3.99 10.33 -18.48
N GLY A 296 4.03 9.30 -17.64
CA GLY A 296 4.44 7.95 -17.98
C GLY A 296 3.26 7.05 -18.39
N ASN A 297 3.53 6.04 -19.20
CA ASN A 297 2.57 4.96 -19.39
C ASN A 297 2.60 4.05 -18.14
N LEU A 298 1.68 4.28 -17.21
CA LEU A 298 1.67 3.64 -15.89
C LEU A 298 1.66 2.11 -15.95
N ALA A 299 0.83 1.54 -16.82
CA ALA A 299 0.77 0.09 -16.98
C ALA A 299 2.10 -0.50 -17.45
N LYS A 300 2.81 0.22 -18.35
CA LYS A 300 4.14 -0.19 -18.84
C LYS A 300 5.23 0.02 -17.79
N VAL A 301 5.18 1.12 -17.04
CA VAL A 301 6.21 1.48 -16.05
C VAL A 301 6.14 0.58 -14.81
N PHE A 302 4.92 0.28 -14.34
CA PHE A 302 4.72 -0.59 -13.18
C PHE A 302 4.82 -2.08 -13.54
N GLY A 303 4.49 -2.46 -14.80
CA GLY A 303 4.51 -3.87 -15.22
C GLY A 303 3.69 -4.75 -14.28
N GLU A 304 4.28 -5.85 -13.82
CA GLU A 304 3.70 -6.79 -12.87
C GLU A 304 3.45 -6.19 -11.48
N LEU A 305 4.20 -5.15 -11.09
CA LEU A 305 3.99 -4.45 -9.81
C LEU A 305 2.61 -3.78 -9.72
N TYR A 306 1.99 -3.53 -10.88
CA TYR A 306 0.66 -2.96 -10.95
C TYR A 306 -0.39 -3.79 -10.20
N PHE A 307 -0.24 -5.12 -10.23
CA PHE A 307 -1.06 -6.05 -9.46
C PHE A 307 -0.83 -5.90 -7.95
N LEU A 308 0.42 -5.71 -7.52
CA LEU A 308 0.80 -5.60 -6.12
C LEU A 308 0.33 -4.31 -5.44
N LEU A 309 -0.03 -3.27 -6.19
CA LEU A 309 -0.65 -2.09 -5.61
C LEU A 309 -1.99 -2.40 -4.91
N GLU A 310 -2.73 -3.41 -5.40
CA GLU A 310 -4.00 -3.86 -4.83
C GLU A 310 -3.83 -5.08 -3.92
N TYR A 311 -2.88 -5.98 -4.25
CA TYR A 311 -2.68 -7.27 -3.58
C TYR A 311 -1.27 -7.38 -3.02
N ARG A 312 -0.95 -6.60 -1.99
CA ARG A 312 0.40 -6.50 -1.42
C ARG A 312 0.89 -7.76 -0.70
N ASP A 313 -0.03 -8.65 -0.36
CA ASP A 313 0.22 -9.96 0.25
C ASP A 313 0.55 -11.06 -0.78
N LYS A 314 0.44 -10.75 -2.07
CA LYS A 314 0.72 -11.69 -3.15
C LYS A 314 2.16 -11.57 -3.66
N ASN A 315 2.64 -12.66 -4.27
CA ASN A 315 3.89 -12.71 -5.00
C ASN A 315 3.63 -12.56 -6.50
N VAL A 316 4.55 -11.92 -7.19
CA VAL A 316 4.61 -11.90 -8.65
C VAL A 316 6.02 -12.28 -9.10
N ASP A 317 6.12 -12.95 -10.25
CA ASP A 317 7.41 -13.18 -10.89
C ASP A 317 7.84 -11.90 -11.61
N LEU A 318 9.09 -11.50 -11.41
CA LEU A 318 9.65 -10.30 -12.03
C LEU A 318 10.11 -10.59 -13.45
N LEU A 319 10.04 -9.57 -14.33
CA LEU A 319 10.47 -9.68 -15.73
C LEU A 319 11.92 -10.18 -15.89
N TYR A 320 12.81 -9.83 -14.97
CA TYR A 320 14.23 -10.20 -14.98
C TYR A 320 14.59 -11.20 -13.89
N ALA A 321 13.58 -11.89 -13.32
CA ALA A 321 13.82 -12.95 -12.33
C ALA A 321 14.62 -14.12 -12.93
N SER A 322 15.51 -14.71 -12.14
CA SER A 322 16.12 -16.00 -12.43
C SER A 322 15.17 -17.13 -12.01
N ASP A 323 15.37 -18.35 -12.54
CA ASP A 323 14.55 -19.52 -12.18
C ASP A 323 14.58 -19.85 -10.67
N ASP A 324 15.59 -19.34 -9.95
CA ASP A 324 15.75 -19.51 -8.50
C ASP A 324 15.12 -18.37 -7.68
N ASP A 325 14.59 -17.31 -8.30
CA ASP A 325 13.97 -16.18 -7.60
C ASP A 325 12.60 -16.59 -7.02
N LYS A 326 12.41 -16.27 -5.74
CA LYS A 326 11.23 -16.66 -4.95
C LYS A 326 9.99 -15.78 -5.17
N GLY A 327 9.96 -14.98 -6.25
CA GLY A 327 8.92 -13.99 -6.50
C GLY A 327 9.11 -12.70 -5.69
N PHE A 328 8.35 -11.68 -6.03
CA PHE A 328 8.46 -10.34 -5.45
C PHE A 328 7.13 -9.92 -4.80
N THR A 329 7.22 -9.34 -3.60
CA THR A 329 6.09 -8.73 -2.87
C THR A 329 6.35 -7.25 -2.67
N LEU A 330 5.28 -6.45 -2.59
CA LEU A 330 5.37 -5.04 -2.25
C LEU A 330 5.07 -4.85 -0.75
N PRO A 331 6.07 -4.47 0.09
CA PRO A 331 5.89 -4.35 1.53
C PRO A 331 4.82 -3.33 1.91
N ARG A 332 4.09 -3.58 3.01
CA ARG A 332 3.01 -2.70 3.47
C ARG A 332 3.50 -1.34 3.95
N ASN A 333 4.73 -1.26 4.44
CA ASN A 333 5.40 -0.02 4.88
C ASN A 333 5.96 0.84 3.73
N VAL A 334 5.70 0.48 2.46
CA VAL A 334 5.99 1.31 1.29
C VAL A 334 4.75 2.08 0.89
N TYR A 335 4.80 3.39 0.93
CA TYR A 335 3.74 4.32 0.54
C TYR A 335 4.10 5.00 -0.77
N ILE A 336 3.10 5.34 -1.58
CA ILE A 336 3.31 6.02 -2.87
C ILE A 336 2.46 7.28 -2.90
N ILE A 337 3.09 8.43 -3.14
CA ILE A 337 2.39 9.70 -3.33
C ILE A 337 2.66 10.20 -4.74
N GLY A 338 1.64 10.19 -5.59
CA GLY A 338 1.70 10.73 -6.94
C GLY A 338 1.29 12.20 -7.01
N THR A 339 1.84 12.95 -7.96
CA THR A 339 1.31 14.26 -8.34
C THR A 339 0.93 14.26 -9.81
N MET A 340 -0.14 14.99 -10.17
CA MET A 340 -0.67 15.02 -11.53
C MET A 340 -1.16 16.40 -11.89
N ASN A 341 -0.66 16.97 -13.00
CA ASN A 341 -1.20 18.18 -13.60
C ASN A 341 -2.40 17.83 -14.49
N THR A 342 -3.53 18.52 -14.29
CA THR A 342 -4.75 18.33 -15.10
C THR A 342 -4.77 19.16 -16.37
N ALA A 343 -4.04 20.27 -16.42
CA ALA A 343 -3.99 21.16 -17.59
C ALA A 343 -3.32 20.55 -18.82
N ASP A 344 -2.54 19.50 -18.66
CA ASP A 344 -1.77 18.86 -19.73
C ASP A 344 -2.66 17.94 -20.60
N ARG A 345 -3.28 18.49 -21.65
CA ARG A 345 -4.19 17.77 -22.58
C ARG A 345 -3.49 16.67 -23.40
N SER A 346 -2.16 16.70 -23.50
CA SER A 346 -1.37 15.73 -24.28
C SER A 346 -1.12 14.42 -23.56
N ILE A 347 -1.58 14.29 -22.30
CA ILE A 347 -1.25 13.19 -21.40
C ILE A 347 -2.43 12.21 -21.30
N ALA A 348 -2.11 10.92 -21.26
CA ALA A 348 -3.11 9.86 -21.12
C ALA A 348 -3.94 10.05 -19.84
N LEU A 349 -5.26 9.96 -19.96
CA LEU A 349 -6.15 9.88 -18.80
C LEU A 349 -5.72 8.69 -17.96
N VAL A 350 -5.63 8.90 -16.65
CA VAL A 350 -5.42 7.82 -15.68
C VAL A 350 -6.53 6.79 -15.87
N ASP A 351 -6.16 5.55 -16.15
CA ASP A 351 -7.12 4.49 -16.44
C ASP A 351 -8.01 4.14 -15.22
N ALA A 352 -9.12 3.47 -15.47
CA ALA A 352 -10.07 3.11 -14.42
C ALA A 352 -9.45 2.18 -13.36
N ALA A 353 -8.44 1.39 -13.74
CA ALA A 353 -7.77 0.48 -12.83
C ALA A 353 -6.88 1.23 -11.82
N MET A 354 -6.17 2.29 -12.26
CA MET A 354 -5.43 3.17 -11.35
C MET A 354 -6.35 3.94 -10.41
N ARG A 355 -7.51 4.41 -10.91
CA ARG A 355 -8.49 5.10 -10.07
C ARG A 355 -8.98 4.25 -8.91
N ARG A 356 -9.01 2.93 -9.06
CA ARG A 356 -9.36 2.01 -7.98
C ARG A 356 -8.23 1.83 -6.97
N ARG A 357 -6.97 1.92 -7.40
CA ARG A 357 -5.79 1.61 -6.59
C ARG A 357 -5.26 2.80 -5.80
N PHE A 358 -5.51 4.00 -6.24
CA PHE A 358 -5.06 5.23 -5.59
C PHE A 358 -6.23 6.01 -5.00
N ALA A 359 -6.02 6.64 -3.86
CA ALA A 359 -6.89 7.73 -3.40
C ALA A 359 -6.54 9.00 -4.18
N PHE A 360 -7.55 9.74 -4.64
CA PHE A 360 -7.36 10.97 -5.42
C PHE A 360 -7.83 12.17 -4.62
N LEU A 361 -6.93 13.14 -4.38
CA LEU A 361 -7.24 14.39 -3.72
C LEU A 361 -7.02 15.58 -4.65
N SER A 362 -8.07 16.37 -4.82
CA SER A 362 -8.04 17.60 -5.61
C SER A 362 -7.29 18.72 -4.87
N LEU A 363 -6.40 19.40 -5.58
CA LEU A 363 -5.78 20.65 -5.17
C LEU A 363 -6.18 21.72 -6.19
N HIS A 364 -7.43 22.16 -6.11
CA HIS A 364 -8.01 23.10 -7.05
C HIS A 364 -8.03 24.54 -6.47
N PRO A 365 -7.67 25.57 -7.24
CA PRO A 365 -7.55 26.95 -6.73
C PRO A 365 -8.83 27.52 -6.14
N SER A 366 -9.99 27.08 -6.59
CA SER A 366 -11.30 27.55 -6.12
C SER A 366 -11.87 26.74 -4.96
N GLU A 367 -11.18 25.71 -4.48
CA GLU A 367 -11.65 24.79 -3.44
C GLU A 367 -10.65 24.70 -2.29
N LEU A 368 -11.14 24.39 -1.09
CA LEU A 368 -10.25 24.05 0.02
C LEU A 368 -9.48 22.73 -0.29
N PRO A 369 -8.24 22.65 0.12
CA PRO A 369 -7.49 23.61 0.94
C PRO A 369 -6.84 24.74 0.14
N THR A 370 -6.76 24.66 -1.18
CA THR A 370 -5.92 25.53 -2.03
C THR A 370 -6.42 26.99 -2.06
N SER A 371 -7.73 27.21 -2.04
CA SER A 371 -8.34 28.55 -2.14
C SER A 371 -7.90 29.51 -1.02
N GLY A 372 -7.57 28.99 0.15
CA GLY A 372 -7.12 29.79 1.29
C GLY A 372 -5.61 30.05 1.38
N VAL A 373 -4.81 29.26 0.62
CA VAL A 373 -3.34 29.21 0.77
C VAL A 373 -2.69 30.57 0.56
N LEU A 374 -3.04 31.28 -0.52
CA LEU A 374 -2.39 32.58 -0.81
C LEU A 374 -2.72 33.63 0.26
N ARG A 375 -3.97 33.69 0.72
CA ARG A 375 -4.37 34.63 1.77
C ARG A 375 -3.65 34.37 3.09
N SER A 376 -3.57 33.09 3.48
CA SER A 376 -2.83 32.68 4.67
C SER A 376 -1.35 33.03 4.57
N TRP A 377 -0.71 32.73 3.43
CA TRP A 377 0.69 33.05 3.20
C TRP A 377 0.96 34.56 3.23
N LEU A 378 0.15 35.36 2.54
CA LEU A 378 0.25 36.81 2.54
C LEU A 378 0.14 37.40 3.97
N GLY A 379 -0.79 36.87 4.77
CA GLY A 379 -0.96 37.27 6.16
C GLY A 379 0.28 37.01 7.02
N VAL A 380 0.89 35.81 6.87
CA VAL A 380 2.14 35.44 7.58
C VAL A 380 3.32 36.32 7.14
N GLN A 381 3.39 36.69 5.86
CA GLN A 381 4.45 37.54 5.31
C GLN A 381 4.20 39.04 5.54
N GLY A 382 3.06 39.41 6.08
CA GLY A 382 2.69 40.82 6.29
C GLY A 382 2.38 41.58 4.99
N HIS A 383 1.97 40.87 3.93
CA HIS A 383 1.59 41.45 2.66
C HIS A 383 0.07 41.69 2.58
N PRO A 384 -0.38 42.71 1.82
CA PRO A 384 -1.81 42.95 1.60
C PRO A 384 -2.49 41.78 0.89
N ALA A 385 -3.73 41.45 1.32
CA ALA A 385 -4.53 40.38 0.71
C ALA A 385 -4.96 40.68 -0.73
N ARG A 386 -4.82 41.91 -1.24
CA ARG A 386 -5.23 42.34 -2.58
C ARG A 386 -4.72 41.43 -3.71
N ILE A 387 -3.53 40.85 -3.57
CA ILE A 387 -3.00 39.89 -4.60
C ILE A 387 -3.85 38.65 -4.65
N ALA A 388 -4.38 38.17 -3.52
CA ALA A 388 -5.31 37.04 -3.51
C ALA A 388 -6.63 37.43 -4.21
N ASP A 389 -7.14 38.65 -3.98
CA ASP A 389 -8.36 39.13 -4.68
C ASP A 389 -8.15 39.18 -6.21
N LEU A 390 -6.96 39.58 -6.67
CA LEU A 390 -6.61 39.56 -8.08
C LEU A 390 -6.56 38.14 -8.65
N LEU A 391 -6.04 37.17 -7.91
CA LEU A 391 -6.03 35.77 -8.32
C LEU A 391 -7.45 35.19 -8.37
N ASP A 392 -8.27 35.48 -7.39
CA ASP A 392 -9.67 35.04 -7.34
C ASP A 392 -10.47 35.58 -8.53
N GLU A 393 -10.35 36.91 -8.85
CA GLU A 393 -10.97 37.50 -10.04
C GLU A 393 -10.44 36.91 -11.35
N LEU A 394 -9.14 36.64 -11.43
CA LEU A 394 -8.54 35.98 -12.60
C LEU A 394 -9.16 34.60 -12.79
N ASN A 395 -9.17 33.79 -11.76
CA ASN A 395 -9.72 32.43 -11.80
C ASN A 395 -11.24 32.40 -12.04
N ALA A 396 -11.98 33.40 -11.58
CA ALA A 396 -13.40 33.55 -11.88
C ALA A 396 -13.69 33.77 -13.39
N ARG A 397 -12.73 34.36 -14.13
CA ARG A 397 -12.84 34.55 -15.60
C ARG A 397 -12.41 33.36 -16.44
N ILE A 398 -11.67 32.42 -15.84
CA ILE A 398 -11.21 31.20 -16.52
C ILE A 398 -12.34 30.18 -16.44
N GLU A 399 -12.95 29.88 -17.60
CA GLU A 399 -14.11 28.99 -17.68
C GLU A 399 -13.75 27.52 -17.47
N ASN A 400 -12.57 27.10 -17.95
CA ASN A 400 -12.10 25.73 -17.80
C ASN A 400 -11.33 25.59 -16.47
N ASP A 401 -11.84 24.75 -15.60
CA ASP A 401 -11.29 24.54 -14.26
C ASP A 401 -9.84 24.03 -14.29
N ASP A 402 -9.45 23.24 -15.30
CA ASP A 402 -8.09 22.73 -15.46
C ASP A 402 -7.06 23.83 -15.79
N PHE A 403 -7.51 24.99 -16.26
CA PHE A 403 -6.65 26.11 -16.65
C PHE A 403 -6.53 27.19 -15.60
N LYS A 404 -7.22 27.06 -14.47
CA LYS A 404 -7.13 28.00 -13.34
C LYS A 404 -5.70 28.07 -12.80
N ILE A 405 -5.34 29.22 -12.31
CA ILE A 405 -3.99 29.54 -11.87
C ILE A 405 -3.85 29.26 -10.37
N GLY A 406 -2.85 28.47 -10.01
CA GLY A 406 -2.55 28.18 -8.61
C GLY A 406 -1.86 29.33 -7.86
N PRO A 407 -1.90 29.32 -6.51
CA PRO A 407 -1.37 30.39 -5.67
C PRO A 407 0.15 30.57 -5.73
N SER A 408 0.92 29.52 -6.05
CA SER A 408 2.39 29.53 -5.95
C SER A 408 3.07 30.54 -6.90
N TYR A 409 2.41 30.94 -7.96
CA TYR A 409 2.92 32.00 -8.83
C TYR A 409 3.11 33.33 -8.09
N PHE A 410 2.30 33.57 -7.05
CA PHE A 410 2.28 34.81 -6.28
C PHE A 410 2.98 34.70 -4.92
N MET A 411 3.40 33.50 -4.51
CA MET A 411 4.06 33.22 -3.22
C MET A 411 5.59 33.40 -3.28
N ARG A 412 6.08 34.19 -4.22
CA ARG A 412 7.52 34.48 -4.39
C ARG A 412 7.84 35.89 -3.91
N PRO A 413 8.92 36.10 -3.11
CA PRO A 413 9.28 37.43 -2.64
C PRO A 413 9.42 38.49 -3.76
N ALA A 414 9.88 38.06 -4.95
CA ALA A 414 10.06 38.94 -6.09
C ALA A 414 8.74 39.57 -6.61
N VAL A 415 7.59 38.91 -6.38
CA VAL A 415 6.27 39.43 -6.81
C VAL A 415 5.89 40.68 -6.03
N HIS A 416 6.32 40.78 -4.77
CA HIS A 416 5.97 41.83 -3.83
C HIS A 416 6.96 43.00 -3.89
N GLN A 417 7.95 42.95 -4.77
CA GLN A 417 8.84 44.10 -5.04
C GLN A 417 8.23 45.06 -6.08
N PRO A 418 8.63 46.30 -6.14
CA PRO A 418 8.13 47.24 -7.17
C PRO A 418 8.24 46.67 -8.59
N GLY A 419 7.13 46.64 -9.32
CA GLY A 419 7.02 46.06 -10.67
C GLY A 419 7.10 44.50 -10.72
N GLY A 420 7.11 43.82 -9.56
CA GLY A 420 7.22 42.37 -9.47
C GLY A 420 5.96 41.64 -9.94
N LEU A 421 4.81 42.18 -9.55
CA LEU A 421 3.50 41.65 -9.95
C LEU A 421 3.32 41.74 -11.48
N GLU A 422 3.63 42.90 -12.05
CA GLU A 422 3.55 43.15 -13.49
C GLU A 422 4.47 42.20 -14.29
N ARG A 423 5.70 42.01 -13.79
CA ARG A 423 6.63 41.05 -14.42
C ARG A 423 6.08 39.63 -14.36
N THR A 424 5.64 39.16 -13.20
CA THR A 424 5.09 37.81 -13.03
C THR A 424 3.87 37.60 -13.93
N TRP A 425 2.99 38.60 -13.97
CA TRP A 425 1.80 38.55 -14.83
C TRP A 425 2.17 38.46 -16.31
N GLY A 426 3.09 39.30 -16.77
CA GLY A 426 3.52 39.35 -18.17
C GLY A 426 4.40 38.19 -18.63
N THR A 427 5.19 37.59 -17.72
CA THR A 427 6.16 36.54 -18.09
C THR A 427 5.75 35.13 -17.69
N SER A 428 4.73 34.99 -16.86
CA SER A 428 4.30 33.65 -16.38
C SER A 428 2.80 33.43 -16.59
N ILE A 429 1.94 34.37 -16.20
CA ILE A 429 0.48 34.18 -16.22
C ILE A 429 -0.06 34.33 -17.66
N LEU A 430 0.21 35.44 -18.32
CA LEU A 430 -0.29 35.66 -19.69
C LEU A 430 0.22 34.63 -20.68
N PRO A 431 1.53 34.28 -20.75
CA PRO A 431 1.99 33.23 -21.66
C PRO A 431 1.33 31.87 -21.41
N LEU A 432 1.10 31.49 -20.15
CA LEU A 432 0.40 30.26 -19.81
C LEU A 432 -1.05 30.27 -20.33
N LEU A 433 -1.77 31.39 -20.16
CA LEU A 433 -3.14 31.54 -20.65
C LEU A 433 -3.20 31.63 -22.20
N GLU A 434 -2.19 32.23 -22.85
CA GLU A 434 -2.05 32.20 -24.30
C GLU A 434 -1.86 30.77 -24.86
N GLU A 435 -1.09 29.94 -24.14
CA GLU A 435 -0.92 28.52 -24.48
C GLU A 435 -2.25 27.75 -24.27
N HIS A 436 -2.94 27.96 -23.18
CA HIS A 436 -4.21 27.30 -22.87
C HIS A 436 -5.32 27.63 -23.87
N HIS A 437 -5.35 28.87 -24.38
CA HIS A 437 -6.32 29.34 -25.37
C HIS A 437 -5.80 29.30 -26.80
N TYR A 438 -4.68 28.57 -27.05
CA TYR A 438 -4.11 28.48 -28.39
C TYR A 438 -5.13 27.93 -29.40
N GLY A 439 -5.33 28.69 -30.49
CA GLY A 439 -6.32 28.37 -31.52
C GLY A 439 -7.76 28.81 -31.21
N GLU A 440 -8.05 29.28 -30.00
CA GLU A 440 -9.37 29.80 -29.58
C GLU A 440 -9.37 31.33 -29.50
N LEU A 441 -8.34 31.92 -28.89
CA LEU A 441 -8.18 33.34 -28.69
C LEU A 441 -6.83 33.83 -29.27
N THR A 442 -6.81 35.06 -29.75
CA THR A 442 -5.57 35.73 -30.11
C THR A 442 -4.85 36.25 -28.87
N ALA A 443 -3.53 36.47 -28.93
CA ALA A 443 -2.78 37.05 -27.80
C ALA A 443 -3.34 38.43 -27.35
N ALA A 444 -3.89 39.22 -28.29
CA ALA A 444 -4.55 40.48 -27.96
C ALA A 444 -5.84 40.28 -27.16
N GLU A 445 -6.66 39.28 -27.48
CA GLU A 445 -7.88 38.95 -26.79
C GLU A 445 -7.57 38.35 -25.39
N VAL A 446 -6.56 37.48 -25.30
CA VAL A 446 -6.08 36.96 -23.99
C VAL A 446 -5.63 38.10 -23.08
N LYS A 447 -4.82 39.03 -23.64
CA LYS A 447 -4.36 40.23 -22.89
C LYS A 447 -5.51 41.16 -22.50
N ALA A 448 -6.50 41.35 -23.36
CA ALA A 448 -7.68 42.16 -23.09
C ALA A 448 -8.55 41.55 -21.95
N ARG A 449 -8.69 40.20 -21.96
CA ARG A 449 -9.53 39.49 -20.99
C ARG A 449 -8.84 39.24 -19.65
N TYR A 450 -7.57 38.83 -19.67
CA TYR A 450 -6.81 38.36 -18.52
C TYR A 450 -5.64 39.24 -18.11
N GLY A 451 -5.40 40.37 -18.82
CA GLY A 451 -4.33 41.31 -18.49
C GLY A 451 -4.51 41.95 -17.13
N LEU A 452 -3.41 42.19 -16.42
CA LEU A 452 -3.44 42.77 -15.06
C LEU A 452 -4.30 44.04 -14.95
N PRO A 453 -4.26 45.04 -15.89
CA PRO A 453 -5.12 46.22 -15.82
C PRO A 453 -6.62 45.86 -15.88
N ALA A 454 -7.00 44.84 -16.65
CA ALA A 454 -8.39 44.42 -16.77
C ALA A 454 -8.88 43.75 -15.46
N ILE A 455 -8.03 42.95 -14.82
CA ILE A 455 -8.32 42.31 -13.53
C ILE A 455 -8.41 43.38 -12.41
N VAL A 456 -7.40 44.24 -12.30
CA VAL A 456 -7.35 45.32 -11.30
C VAL A 456 -8.60 46.21 -11.40
N SER A 457 -8.99 46.65 -12.61
CA SER A 457 -10.15 47.50 -12.80
C SER A 457 -11.46 46.86 -12.29
N ARG A 458 -11.57 45.58 -12.18
CA ARG A 458 -12.75 44.90 -11.67
C ARG A 458 -12.72 44.77 -10.16
N VAL A 459 -11.57 44.36 -9.61
CA VAL A 459 -11.39 44.27 -8.14
C VAL A 459 -11.61 45.61 -7.47
N ASP A 460 -11.11 46.70 -8.07
CA ASP A 460 -11.29 48.07 -7.54
C ASP A 460 -12.73 48.62 -7.67
N ARG A 461 -13.60 47.99 -8.47
CA ARG A 461 -15.01 48.40 -8.65
C ARG A 461 -15.99 47.66 -7.72
N VAL A 462 -15.61 46.57 -7.11
CA VAL A 462 -16.44 45.85 -6.14
C VAL A 462 -16.22 46.54 -4.80
N PRO A 463 -17.24 47.25 -4.20
CA PRO A 463 -17.12 47.76 -2.84
C PRO A 463 -16.85 46.58 -1.91
N ALA A 464 -15.96 46.73 -0.92
CA ALA A 464 -15.87 45.81 0.19
C ALA A 464 -17.26 45.71 0.81
N ASP A 465 -17.89 44.54 0.80
CA ASP A 465 -19.09 44.28 1.59
C ASP A 465 -18.72 44.51 3.05
N ASP A 466 -19.29 45.59 3.63
CA ASP A 466 -19.14 45.96 5.02
C ASP A 466 -20.00 44.96 5.84
N PRO A 467 -19.44 44.08 6.66
CA PRO A 467 -20.22 43.09 7.40
C PRO A 467 -21.07 43.67 8.52
N ASP A 468 -21.07 45.01 8.71
CA ASP A 468 -21.77 45.71 9.82
C ASP A 468 -23.13 46.37 9.45
N GLN A 469 -23.72 46.10 8.26
CA GLN A 469 -25.01 46.73 7.87
C GLN A 469 -26.27 45.90 8.11
N ASP A 470 -26.24 44.84 8.91
CA ASP A 470 -27.47 44.08 9.28
C ASP A 470 -27.78 44.11 10.79
N MET A 471 -27.70 45.32 11.41
CA MET A 471 -28.25 45.58 12.74
C MET A 471 -29.03 46.89 12.74
N GLY A 472 -30.17 46.94 12.05
CA GLY A 472 -31.01 48.10 12.00
C GLY A 472 -32.48 47.74 11.77
N ASP A 473 -33.28 47.98 12.83
CA ASP A 473 -34.73 48.14 12.89
C ASP A 473 -35.61 46.89 12.91
N ALA A 474 -35.84 46.39 14.14
CA ALA A 474 -37.14 45.82 14.50
C ALA A 474 -38.15 46.92 14.77
N PRO A 475 -39.34 46.97 14.15
CA PRO A 475 -40.38 47.92 14.50
C PRO A 475 -40.99 47.55 15.86
N ALA A 476 -41.01 48.54 16.76
CA ALA A 476 -41.82 48.48 17.95
C ALA A 476 -43.29 48.45 17.52
N ASP A 477 -43.98 47.40 17.85
CA ASP A 477 -45.42 47.30 17.68
C ASP A 477 -46.10 47.53 19.03
N ALA A 478 -46.98 48.48 18.97
CA ALA A 478 -47.95 48.82 20.01
C ALA A 478 -49.27 48.17 19.68
N GLY A 479 -49.85 47.43 20.64
CA GLY A 479 -51.21 46.94 20.54
C GLY A 479 -51.42 45.68 21.35
#